data_4ca29bd235a6c11bbf5a2d530d85eae1
#
_entry.id   4ca29bd235a6c11bbf5a2d530d85eae1
#
_cell.length_a   1.000
_cell.length_b   1.000
_cell.length_c   1.000
_cell.angle_alpha   90.00
_cell.angle_beta   90.00
_cell.angle_gamma   90.00
#
_symmetry.space_group_name_H-M   'P 1'
#
loop_
_entity.id
_entity.type
_entity.pdbx_description
1 polymer ?
#
loop_
_entity_poly.entity_id
_entity_poly.type
_entity_poly.pdbx_seq_one_letter_code
_entity_poly.pdbx_strand_id
1 'polypeptide(L)'
;MWQSTTKEIDMTKTMLERKKPKLICDNPINSLGKMMQTMRPSNSKTLYNFIDDYILPLGATMDHAGNAVIRIGDSKVLWSSHTDTVHRVSGHQRIVVNGDMLKLGHGSLSNCLGADCTTGVWLMREMILNNVAGLYVFHDSEEIGGIGSSWLAKHHNGLLDGIDYAIAFDRKGYDSIITHQSGGRCASDDFAKSLAKQLPNAYETDDTGTFTDTANYTSIIGECTNISVGYFAQHTANETQSISHALELRDAMLRFDETKLVKSRN
;
A
#
# COMPACT_ATOMS: atom_id res chain seq x y z
N MET A 1 37.27 32.85 -31.98
CA MET A 1 36.28 31.94 -32.59
C MET A 1 36.29 30.66 -31.75
N TRP A 2 35.33 30.49 -30.85
CA TRP A 2 35.17 29.28 -30.06
C TRP A 2 33.94 28.56 -30.61
N GLN A 3 34.12 27.38 -31.18
CA GLN A 3 33.02 26.50 -31.60
C GLN A 3 32.56 25.68 -30.40
N SER A 4 31.33 25.93 -30.00
CA SER A 4 30.61 25.11 -29.01
C SER A 4 30.06 23.89 -29.73
N THR A 5 30.58 22.71 -29.42
CA THR A 5 29.97 21.41 -29.78
C THR A 5 29.06 20.95 -28.64
N THR A 6 27.77 21.26 -28.78
CA THR A 6 26.72 20.62 -27.99
C THR A 6 26.58 19.17 -28.45
N LYS A 7 26.99 18.20 -27.60
CA LYS A 7 26.61 16.80 -27.77
C LYS A 7 25.17 16.65 -27.28
N GLU A 8 24.23 16.46 -28.19
CA GLU A 8 22.92 15.91 -27.88
C GLU A 8 23.09 14.51 -27.30
N ILE A 9 22.67 14.35 -26.03
CA ILE A 9 22.59 13.04 -25.39
C ILE A 9 21.29 12.39 -25.89
N ASP A 10 21.44 11.36 -26.69
CA ASP A 10 20.33 10.54 -27.19
C ASP A 10 19.65 9.80 -26.01
N MET A 11 18.55 10.38 -25.53
CA MET A 11 17.72 9.85 -24.43
C MET A 11 16.93 8.60 -24.80
N THR A 12 16.91 8.20 -26.06
CA THR A 12 16.14 7.03 -26.55
C THR A 12 16.86 5.70 -26.33
N LYS A 13 18.17 5.69 -26.07
CA LYS A 13 18.95 4.47 -25.89
C LYS A 13 19.02 3.94 -24.46
N THR A 14 18.58 4.73 -23.46
CA THR A 14 18.66 4.37 -22.03
C THR A 14 17.40 3.64 -21.50
N MET A 15 16.37 3.46 -22.32
CA MET A 15 15.12 2.80 -21.92
C MET A 15 15.05 1.29 -22.19
N LEU A 16 16.07 0.66 -22.77
CA LEU A 16 15.95 -0.70 -23.33
C LEU A 16 16.67 -1.83 -22.58
N GLU A 17 17.28 -1.56 -21.43
CA GLU A 17 17.86 -2.65 -20.60
C GLU A 17 17.48 -2.50 -19.11
N ARG A 18 16.19 -2.35 -18.80
CA ARG A 18 15.75 -2.63 -17.43
C ARG A 18 15.75 -4.14 -17.22
N LYS A 19 16.71 -4.64 -16.42
CA LYS A 19 16.67 -6.00 -15.90
C LYS A 19 15.28 -6.25 -15.35
N LYS A 20 14.57 -7.28 -15.89
CA LYS A 20 13.31 -7.74 -15.30
C LYS A 20 13.52 -7.90 -13.80
N PRO A 21 12.61 -7.40 -12.95
CA PRO A 21 12.76 -7.55 -11.51
C PRO A 21 12.99 -9.02 -11.21
N LYS A 22 14.04 -9.31 -10.45
CA LYS A 22 14.34 -10.67 -10.04
C LYS A 22 13.17 -11.10 -9.16
N LEU A 23 12.33 -12.00 -9.67
CA LEU A 23 11.23 -12.61 -8.92
C LEU A 23 11.82 -13.21 -7.64
N ILE A 24 11.69 -12.48 -6.52
CA ILE A 24 12.15 -12.95 -5.22
C ILE A 24 11.02 -13.83 -4.69
N CYS A 25 11.18 -15.13 -4.91
CA CYS A 25 10.36 -16.25 -4.44
C CYS A 25 9.11 -16.58 -5.26
N ASP A 26 9.05 -17.83 -5.73
CA ASP A 26 7.90 -18.45 -6.38
C ASP A 26 6.68 -18.67 -5.44
N ASN A 27 6.81 -18.37 -4.14
CA ASN A 27 5.74 -18.50 -3.16
C ASN A 27 5.41 -17.11 -2.56
N PRO A 28 4.19 -16.57 -2.78
CA PRO A 28 3.77 -15.27 -2.29
C PRO A 28 3.88 -15.10 -0.77
N ILE A 29 3.62 -16.14 0.01
CA ILE A 29 3.74 -16.10 1.48
C ILE A 29 5.19 -15.93 1.93
N ASN A 30 6.13 -16.55 1.22
CA ASN A 30 7.55 -16.36 1.53
C ASN A 30 7.99 -14.91 1.27
N SER A 31 7.41 -14.23 0.28
CA SER A 31 7.70 -12.82 0.02
C SER A 31 7.11 -11.93 1.12
N LEU A 32 5.85 -12.13 1.53
CA LEU A 32 5.23 -11.41 2.64
C LEU A 32 6.03 -11.59 3.93
N GLY A 33 6.39 -12.84 4.27
CA GLY A 33 7.20 -13.15 5.44
C GLY A 33 8.56 -12.46 5.42
N LYS A 34 9.24 -12.39 4.27
CA LYS A 34 10.53 -11.67 4.13
C LYS A 34 10.37 -10.17 4.33
N MET A 35 9.33 -9.57 3.76
CA MET A 35 9.04 -8.14 3.94
C MET A 35 8.81 -7.80 5.41
N MET A 36 8.08 -8.63 6.17
CA MET A 36 7.84 -8.46 7.60
C MET A 36 9.09 -8.63 8.48
N GLN A 37 10.18 -9.19 7.97
CA GLN A 37 11.44 -9.25 8.72
C GLN A 37 12.14 -7.90 8.83
N THR A 38 11.73 -6.88 8.08
CA THR A 38 12.37 -5.57 8.07
C THR A 38 11.69 -4.63 9.07
N MET A 39 12.40 -4.29 10.14
CA MET A 39 12.00 -3.23 11.07
C MET A 39 12.35 -1.88 10.45
N ARG A 40 11.34 -1.07 10.10
CA ARG A 40 11.51 0.12 9.26
C ARG A 40 10.73 1.34 9.77
N PRO A 41 11.13 1.90 10.92
CA PRO A 41 10.52 3.15 11.38
C PRO A 41 10.71 4.27 10.35
N SER A 42 9.83 5.26 10.39
CA SER A 42 9.89 6.44 9.52
C SER A 42 11.31 7.03 9.51
N ASN A 43 11.75 7.51 8.34
CA ASN A 43 13.08 8.12 8.11
C ASN A 43 14.29 7.22 8.43
N SER A 44 14.10 5.90 8.51
CA SER A 44 15.21 4.97 8.78
C SER A 44 15.88 4.48 7.49
N LYS A 45 17.17 4.12 7.59
CA LYS A 45 17.89 3.50 6.48
C LYS A 45 17.22 2.19 6.02
N THR A 46 16.64 1.42 6.93
CA THR A 46 15.95 0.16 6.59
C THR A 46 14.64 0.41 5.84
N LEU A 47 13.98 1.56 6.06
CA LEU A 47 12.82 1.98 5.26
C LEU A 47 13.26 2.25 3.81
N TYR A 48 14.31 3.05 3.60
CA TYR A 48 14.79 3.33 2.25
C TYR A 48 15.28 2.07 1.52
N ASN A 49 16.02 1.20 2.20
CA ASN A 49 16.42 -0.09 1.63
C ASN A 49 15.20 -0.96 1.27
N PHE A 50 14.15 -0.94 2.08
CA PHE A 50 12.90 -1.67 1.78
C PHE A 50 12.21 -1.13 0.53
N ILE A 51 12.17 0.19 0.35
CA ILE A 51 11.64 0.83 -0.86
C ILE A 51 12.49 0.43 -2.08
N ASP A 52 13.82 0.50 -1.96
CA ASP A 52 14.77 0.13 -3.01
C ASP A 52 14.64 -1.35 -3.41
N ASP A 53 14.43 -2.24 -2.45
CA ASP A 53 14.38 -3.69 -2.70
C ASP A 53 13.02 -4.17 -3.22
N TYR A 54 11.91 -3.58 -2.75
CA TYR A 54 10.58 -4.13 -2.98
C TYR A 54 9.67 -3.24 -3.84
N ILE A 55 9.89 -1.93 -3.93
CA ILE A 55 8.97 -0.99 -4.58
C ILE A 55 9.57 -0.39 -5.86
N LEU A 56 10.77 0.19 -5.81
CA LEU A 56 11.38 0.80 -6.99
C LEU A 56 11.62 -0.18 -8.15
N PRO A 57 11.93 -1.48 -7.92
CA PRO A 57 12.06 -2.44 -9.02
C PRO A 57 10.76 -2.71 -9.79
N LEU A 58 9.60 -2.33 -9.25
CA LEU A 58 8.31 -2.39 -9.95
C LEU A 58 8.16 -1.29 -11.01
N GLY A 59 9.04 -0.30 -11.01
CA GLY A 59 9.00 0.86 -11.90
C GLY A 59 8.39 2.10 -11.24
N ALA A 60 8.20 2.09 -9.92
CA ALA A 60 7.73 3.26 -9.19
C ALA A 60 8.77 4.39 -9.22
N THR A 61 8.28 5.63 -9.14
CA THR A 61 9.09 6.85 -9.01
C THR A 61 8.79 7.52 -7.68
N MET A 62 9.82 8.13 -7.08
CA MET A 62 9.65 8.87 -5.84
C MET A 62 9.18 10.29 -6.11
N ASP A 63 8.23 10.78 -5.33
CA ASP A 63 7.91 12.20 -5.26
C ASP A 63 8.80 12.95 -4.26
N HIS A 64 8.57 14.25 -4.12
CA HIS A 64 9.37 15.11 -3.23
C HIS A 64 9.10 14.88 -1.73
N ALA A 65 8.03 14.18 -1.39
CA ALA A 65 7.67 13.86 -0.01
C ALA A 65 8.07 12.44 0.41
N GLY A 66 8.70 11.68 -0.51
CA GLY A 66 9.10 10.30 -0.24
C GLY A 66 8.04 9.25 -0.57
N ASN A 67 6.90 9.63 -1.16
CA ASN A 67 5.96 8.64 -1.66
C ASN A 67 6.50 7.99 -2.93
N ALA A 68 6.33 6.68 -3.04
CA ALA A 68 6.63 5.97 -4.28
C ALA A 68 5.34 5.77 -5.09
N VAL A 69 5.35 6.19 -6.36
CA VAL A 69 4.16 6.26 -7.22
C VAL A 69 4.39 5.48 -8.50
N ILE A 70 3.38 4.69 -8.91
CA ILE A 70 3.36 4.02 -10.21
C ILE A 70 1.92 3.93 -10.73
N ARG A 71 1.73 4.16 -12.03
CA ARG A 71 0.44 3.95 -12.70
C ARG A 71 0.51 2.73 -13.60
N ILE A 72 -0.46 1.84 -13.47
CA ILE A 72 -0.65 0.65 -14.30
C ILE A 72 -1.96 0.81 -15.08
N GLY A 73 -1.87 0.83 -16.40
CA GLY A 73 -3.06 0.94 -17.25
C GLY A 73 -3.84 2.24 -17.06
N ASP A 74 -5.09 2.24 -17.54
CA ASP A 74 -6.06 3.32 -17.36
C ASP A 74 -7.11 2.85 -16.34
N SER A 75 -7.23 3.57 -15.24
CA SER A 75 -8.12 3.25 -14.13
C SER A 75 -8.38 4.49 -13.29
N LYS A 76 -9.56 4.55 -12.69
CA LYS A 76 -10.00 5.59 -11.78
C LYS A 76 -9.77 5.24 -10.31
N VAL A 77 -9.06 4.16 -10.04
CA VAL A 77 -8.77 3.70 -8.67
C VAL A 77 -7.36 4.08 -8.28
N LEU A 78 -7.25 4.69 -7.09
CA LEU A 78 -6.00 4.83 -6.35
C LEU A 78 -5.91 3.73 -5.30
N TRP A 79 -4.84 2.94 -5.36
CA TRP A 79 -4.46 1.94 -4.36
C TRP A 79 -3.46 2.54 -3.39
N SER A 80 -3.70 2.40 -2.10
CA SER A 80 -2.94 3.08 -1.04
C SER A 80 -2.43 2.11 0.01
N SER A 81 -1.19 2.31 0.43
CA SER A 81 -0.57 1.65 1.58
C SER A 81 0.62 2.49 2.03
N HIS A 82 1.01 2.41 3.30
CA HIS A 82 2.21 3.11 3.77
C HIS A 82 3.43 2.19 3.89
N THR A 83 4.61 2.79 3.85
CA THR A 83 5.88 2.07 3.80
C THR A 83 6.58 1.96 5.14
N ASP A 84 6.35 2.91 6.04
CA ASP A 84 6.92 2.92 7.39
C ASP A 84 6.16 1.97 8.35
N THR A 85 6.67 1.81 9.55
CA THR A 85 6.08 1.00 10.62
C THR A 85 6.45 1.59 11.98
N VAL A 86 5.67 1.33 13.03
CA VAL A 86 5.91 1.81 14.40
C VAL A 86 7.07 1.10 15.13
N HIS A 87 7.97 0.42 14.44
CA HIS A 87 9.15 -0.14 15.07
C HIS A 87 9.97 0.93 15.78
N ARG A 88 10.43 0.63 17.00
CA ARG A 88 11.24 1.56 17.79
C ARG A 88 12.70 1.64 17.36
N VAL A 89 13.15 0.61 16.63
CA VAL A 89 14.52 0.49 16.12
C VAL A 89 14.49 -0.04 14.69
N SER A 90 15.45 0.35 13.89
CA SER A 90 15.65 -0.17 12.54
C SER A 90 16.46 -1.48 12.57
N GLY A 91 16.29 -2.33 11.55
CA GLY A 91 17.05 -3.58 11.43
C GLY A 91 16.20 -4.74 10.94
N HIS A 92 16.53 -5.95 11.38
CA HIS A 92 15.81 -7.17 11.04
C HIS A 92 15.30 -7.88 12.29
N GLN A 93 14.15 -8.51 12.15
CA GLN A 93 13.51 -9.30 13.19
C GLN A 93 13.26 -10.75 12.72
N ARG A 94 13.14 -11.65 13.67
CA ARG A 94 12.72 -13.02 13.41
C ARG A 94 11.22 -13.14 13.50
N ILE A 95 10.63 -13.71 12.46
CA ILE A 95 9.20 -14.08 12.44
C ILE A 95 9.05 -15.59 12.36
N VAL A 96 7.89 -16.09 12.75
CA VAL A 96 7.52 -17.50 12.72
C VAL A 96 6.09 -17.66 12.20
N VAL A 97 5.83 -18.82 11.62
CA VAL A 97 4.47 -19.28 11.29
C VAL A 97 3.96 -20.12 12.46
N ASN A 98 2.75 -19.84 12.90
CA ASN A 98 2.06 -20.62 13.93
C ASN A 98 0.59 -20.84 13.51
N GLY A 99 0.29 -22.03 12.99
CA GLY A 99 -0.98 -22.27 12.30
C GLY A 99 -1.12 -21.36 11.11
N ASP A 100 -2.20 -20.63 11.02
CA ASP A 100 -2.49 -19.64 9.97
C ASP A 100 -1.84 -18.27 10.22
N MET A 101 -1.09 -18.08 11.30
CA MET A 101 -0.60 -16.77 11.69
C MET A 101 0.90 -16.60 11.50
N LEU A 102 1.31 -15.51 10.84
CA LEU A 102 2.64 -14.91 10.98
C LEU A 102 2.69 -14.11 12.28
N LYS A 103 3.78 -14.25 13.04
CA LYS A 103 4.00 -13.53 14.30
C LYS A 103 5.49 -13.39 14.62
N LEU A 104 5.81 -12.57 15.60
CA LEU A 104 7.17 -12.45 16.11
C LEU A 104 7.68 -13.80 16.63
N GLY A 105 8.94 -14.11 16.30
CA GLY A 105 9.63 -15.30 16.81
C GLY A 105 9.83 -15.22 18.32
N HIS A 106 9.87 -16.37 18.97
CA HIS A 106 10.11 -16.45 20.41
C HIS A 106 11.40 -15.70 20.79
N GLY A 107 11.32 -14.91 21.85
CA GLY A 107 12.45 -14.10 22.35
C GLY A 107 12.75 -12.85 21.48
N SER A 108 11.91 -12.50 20.51
CA SER A 108 12.04 -11.23 19.80
C SER A 108 11.89 -10.06 20.77
N LEU A 109 12.76 -9.07 20.63
CA LEU A 109 12.69 -7.79 21.36
C LEU A 109 11.94 -6.72 20.56
N SER A 110 11.41 -7.06 19.39
CA SER A 110 10.64 -6.13 18.57
C SER A 110 9.32 -5.77 19.25
N ASN A 111 8.91 -4.51 19.10
CA ASN A 111 7.68 -4.01 19.69
C ASN A 111 6.43 -4.29 18.83
N CYS A 112 6.58 -4.69 17.56
CA CYS A 112 5.49 -5.06 16.67
C CYS A 112 5.98 -6.01 15.58
N LEU A 113 5.06 -6.67 14.87
CA LEU A 113 5.34 -7.45 13.67
C LEU A 113 5.56 -6.53 12.44
N GLY A 114 4.86 -5.39 12.40
CA GLY A 114 4.82 -4.48 11.26
C GLY A 114 4.00 -5.01 10.10
N ALA A 115 2.97 -5.81 10.36
CA ALA A 115 1.97 -6.22 9.38
C ALA A 115 1.18 -5.01 8.88
N ASP A 116 0.94 -4.07 9.74
CA ASP A 116 0.57 -2.69 9.52
C ASP A 116 1.82 -1.88 9.07
N CYS A 117 2.01 -1.42 7.79
CA CYS A 117 1.18 -1.82 6.64
C CYS A 117 1.97 -2.70 5.64
N THR A 118 2.79 -3.67 6.12
CA THR A 118 3.54 -4.56 5.21
C THR A 118 2.60 -5.37 4.32
N THR A 119 1.45 -5.78 4.86
CA THR A 119 0.49 -6.59 4.12
C THR A 119 -0.10 -5.81 2.96
N GLY A 120 -0.43 -4.54 3.15
CA GLY A 120 -0.91 -3.67 2.08
C GLY A 120 0.15 -3.43 1.01
N VAL A 121 1.40 -3.14 1.39
CA VAL A 121 2.52 -3.01 0.44
C VAL A 121 2.72 -4.29 -0.37
N TRP A 122 2.70 -5.45 0.29
CA TRP A 122 2.82 -6.75 -0.39
C TRP A 122 1.67 -6.98 -1.37
N LEU A 123 0.42 -6.69 -0.95
CA LEU A 123 -0.75 -6.85 -1.80
C LEU A 123 -0.68 -5.97 -3.06
N MET A 124 -0.38 -4.69 -2.88
CA MET A 124 -0.19 -3.75 -4.00
C MET A 124 0.93 -4.22 -4.94
N ARG A 125 2.00 -4.77 -4.40
CA ARG A 125 3.09 -5.35 -5.18
C ARG A 125 2.62 -6.55 -6.02
N GLU A 126 1.86 -7.49 -5.43
CA GLU A 126 1.26 -8.62 -6.16
C GLU A 126 0.31 -8.13 -7.27
N MET A 127 -0.51 -7.12 -7.01
CA MET A 127 -1.41 -6.51 -7.99
C MET A 127 -0.64 -5.91 -9.18
N ILE A 128 0.42 -5.14 -8.92
CA ILE A 128 1.27 -4.54 -9.95
C ILE A 128 1.93 -5.61 -10.83
N LEU A 129 2.49 -6.66 -10.23
CA LEU A 129 3.14 -7.77 -10.94
C LEU A 129 2.17 -8.55 -11.84
N ASN A 130 0.88 -8.50 -11.53
CA ASN A 130 -0.20 -9.11 -12.30
C ASN A 130 -0.97 -8.10 -13.18
N ASN A 131 -0.43 -6.88 -13.36
CA ASN A 131 -0.99 -5.82 -14.20
C ASN A 131 -2.42 -5.39 -13.84
N VAL A 132 -2.79 -5.43 -12.57
CA VAL A 132 -4.05 -4.85 -12.10
C VAL A 132 -3.97 -3.33 -12.28
N ALA A 133 -4.94 -2.76 -13.01
CA ALA A 133 -4.92 -1.33 -13.33
C ALA A 133 -5.15 -0.47 -12.08
N GLY A 134 -4.51 0.71 -12.04
CA GLY A 134 -4.66 1.68 -10.96
C GLY A 134 -3.49 2.65 -10.84
N LEU A 135 -3.72 3.70 -10.06
CA LEU A 135 -2.68 4.55 -9.52
C LEU A 135 -2.27 3.98 -8.17
N TYR A 136 -1.05 3.49 -8.05
CA TYR A 136 -0.50 2.95 -6.80
C TYR A 136 0.33 4.01 -6.12
N VAL A 137 0.03 4.29 -4.84
CA VAL A 137 0.78 5.22 -4.01
C VAL A 137 1.20 4.51 -2.72
N PHE A 138 2.50 4.31 -2.58
CA PHE A 138 3.13 3.82 -1.37
C PHE A 138 3.57 5.03 -0.56
N HIS A 139 2.81 5.35 0.48
CA HIS A 139 3.01 6.58 1.24
C HIS A 139 4.20 6.50 2.19
N ASP A 140 4.86 7.63 2.38
CA ASP A 140 5.88 7.82 3.40
C ASP A 140 5.27 8.42 4.67
N SER A 141 5.75 7.95 5.84
CA SER A 141 5.48 8.59 7.13
C SER A 141 4.00 8.69 7.53
N GLU A 142 3.22 7.61 7.31
CA GLU A 142 1.84 7.50 7.80
C GLU A 142 1.82 7.48 9.32
N GLU A 143 2.67 6.67 9.95
CA GLU A 143 2.75 6.40 11.39
C GLU A 143 3.16 7.62 12.24
N ILE A 144 3.63 8.67 11.60
CA ILE A 144 3.96 9.95 12.24
C ILE A 144 3.07 11.10 11.75
N GLY A 145 1.87 10.77 11.24
CA GLY A 145 0.80 11.71 10.92
C GLY A 145 0.49 11.91 9.45
N GLY A 146 0.75 10.91 8.58
CA GLY A 146 0.37 10.95 7.17
C GLY A 146 1.05 12.09 6.40
N ILE A 147 2.36 12.26 6.62
CA ILE A 147 3.11 13.39 6.04
C ILE A 147 3.12 13.29 4.51
N GLY A 148 3.42 12.10 3.98
CA GLY A 148 3.47 11.86 2.55
C GLY A 148 2.13 12.10 1.85
N SER A 149 1.05 11.53 2.36
CA SER A 149 -0.29 11.71 1.80
C SER A 149 -0.81 13.14 1.94
N SER A 150 -0.56 13.80 3.07
CA SER A 150 -0.91 15.21 3.28
C SER A 150 -0.18 16.14 2.29
N TRP A 151 1.09 15.84 1.99
CA TRP A 151 1.84 16.57 0.98
C TRP A 151 1.27 16.33 -0.42
N LEU A 152 1.02 15.06 -0.77
CA LEU A 152 0.49 14.70 -2.08
C LEU A 152 -0.90 15.31 -2.31
N ALA A 153 -1.79 15.31 -1.32
CA ALA A 153 -3.09 15.95 -1.41
C ALA A 153 -3.02 17.44 -1.80
N LYS A 154 -1.97 18.14 -1.36
CA LYS A 154 -1.75 19.57 -1.64
C LYS A 154 -0.99 19.82 -2.94
N HIS A 155 -0.16 18.89 -3.39
CA HIS A 155 0.81 19.10 -4.48
C HIS A 155 0.72 18.03 -5.58
N HIS A 156 -0.47 17.43 -5.79
CA HIS A 156 -0.66 16.31 -6.73
C HIS A 156 -0.43 16.67 -8.20
N ASN A 157 -0.42 17.96 -8.58
CA ASN A 157 -0.10 18.45 -9.93
C ASN A 157 -0.81 17.67 -11.05
N GLY A 158 -2.10 17.35 -10.84
CA GLY A 158 -2.91 16.57 -11.78
C GLY A 158 -2.79 15.05 -11.63
N LEU A 159 -1.93 14.52 -10.76
CA LEU A 159 -1.79 13.07 -10.56
C LEU A 159 -3.09 12.40 -10.09
N LEU A 160 -3.88 13.11 -9.27
CA LEU A 160 -5.16 12.63 -8.72
C LEU A 160 -6.35 12.97 -9.62
N ASP A 161 -6.14 13.71 -10.72
CA ASP A 161 -7.23 14.09 -11.63
C ASP A 161 -7.83 12.84 -12.28
N GLY A 162 -9.16 12.74 -12.27
CA GLY A 162 -9.89 11.61 -12.83
C GLY A 162 -9.93 10.36 -11.94
N ILE A 163 -9.35 10.40 -10.75
CA ILE A 163 -9.51 9.34 -9.75
C ILE A 163 -10.86 9.50 -9.04
N ASP A 164 -11.68 8.47 -9.08
CA ASP A 164 -13.00 8.42 -8.45
C ASP A 164 -12.97 7.69 -7.08
N TYR A 165 -12.03 6.77 -6.90
CA TYR A 165 -11.94 5.85 -5.77
C TYR A 165 -10.53 5.81 -5.20
N ALA A 166 -10.38 5.95 -3.87
CA ALA A 166 -9.13 5.69 -3.16
C ALA A 166 -9.34 4.58 -2.13
N ILE A 167 -8.63 3.47 -2.30
CA ILE A 167 -8.77 2.27 -1.48
C ILE A 167 -7.44 2.00 -0.79
N ALA A 168 -7.42 2.12 0.55
CA ALA A 168 -6.28 1.75 1.37
C ALA A 168 -6.37 0.29 1.84
N PHE A 169 -5.22 -0.37 1.91
CA PHE A 169 -5.04 -1.72 2.45
C PHE A 169 -4.36 -1.65 3.81
N ASP A 170 -5.04 -1.05 4.79
CA ASP A 170 -4.44 -0.63 6.05
C ASP A 170 -5.44 -0.72 7.23
N ARG A 171 -6.40 -1.63 7.19
CA ARG A 171 -7.32 -1.87 8.29
C ARG A 171 -7.09 -3.24 8.91
N LYS A 172 -7.05 -3.30 10.23
CA LYS A 172 -7.05 -4.56 10.98
C LYS A 172 -8.32 -5.36 10.76
N GLY A 173 -8.27 -6.66 11.09
CA GLY A 173 -9.44 -7.54 10.99
C GLY A 173 -9.61 -8.16 9.62
N TYR A 174 -10.80 -8.70 9.38
CA TYR A 174 -11.09 -9.49 8.19
C TYR A 174 -12.17 -8.90 7.28
N ASP A 175 -12.99 -7.96 7.77
CA ASP A 175 -14.33 -7.75 7.24
C ASP A 175 -14.77 -6.28 7.14
N SER A 176 -13.91 -5.33 7.50
CA SER A 176 -14.29 -3.92 7.50
C SER A 176 -14.00 -3.22 6.16
N ILE A 177 -14.98 -2.45 5.67
CA ILE A 177 -14.82 -1.40 4.67
C ILE A 177 -15.18 -0.07 5.34
N ILE A 178 -14.19 0.76 5.57
CA ILE A 178 -14.33 1.99 6.32
C ILE A 178 -15.11 3.03 5.52
N THR A 179 -16.16 3.59 6.13
CA THR A 179 -17.00 4.65 5.56
C THR A 179 -16.79 6.01 6.21
N HIS A 180 -16.14 6.04 7.37
CA HIS A 180 -15.81 7.29 8.10
C HIS A 180 -14.35 7.30 8.53
N GLN A 181 -13.67 8.42 8.31
CA GLN A 181 -12.30 8.66 8.75
C GLN A 181 -12.16 10.11 9.23
N SER A 182 -11.24 10.36 10.17
CA SER A 182 -10.95 11.70 10.69
C SER A 182 -12.22 12.47 11.15
N GLY A 183 -13.21 11.73 11.66
CA GLY A 183 -14.47 12.29 12.16
C GLY A 183 -15.49 12.65 11.07
N GLY A 184 -15.26 12.29 9.81
CA GLY A 184 -16.16 12.56 8.69
C GLY A 184 -16.43 11.35 7.79
N ARG A 185 -17.52 11.40 7.03
CA ARG A 185 -17.83 10.39 6.03
C ARG A 185 -16.82 10.51 4.87
N CYS A 186 -16.14 9.42 4.56
CA CYS A 186 -15.13 9.35 3.49
C CYS A 186 -15.58 8.47 2.31
N ALA A 187 -16.51 7.53 2.54
CA ALA A 187 -17.06 6.66 1.50
C ALA A 187 -18.58 6.49 1.66
N SER A 188 -19.27 6.27 0.55
CA SER A 188 -20.70 5.96 0.56
C SER A 188 -20.94 4.49 0.88
N ASP A 189 -22.13 4.19 1.41
CA ASP A 189 -22.54 2.80 1.66
C ASP A 189 -22.70 2.02 0.35
N ASP A 190 -23.14 2.67 -0.72
CA ASP A 190 -23.31 2.04 -2.03
C ASP A 190 -21.95 1.64 -2.63
N PHE A 191 -20.93 2.52 -2.53
CA PHE A 191 -19.57 2.17 -2.90
C PHE A 191 -19.06 1.00 -2.06
N ALA A 192 -19.14 1.09 -0.74
CA ALA A 192 -18.66 0.04 0.16
C ALA A 192 -19.34 -1.30 -0.11
N LYS A 193 -20.66 -1.34 -0.32
CA LYS A 193 -21.41 -2.56 -0.70
C LYS A 193 -21.01 -3.10 -2.08
N SER A 194 -20.69 -2.22 -3.03
CA SER A 194 -20.23 -2.64 -4.35
C SER A 194 -18.82 -3.25 -4.29
N LEU A 195 -17.94 -2.68 -3.48
CA LEU A 195 -16.61 -3.19 -3.20
C LEU A 195 -16.66 -4.53 -2.47
N ALA A 196 -17.49 -4.66 -1.42
CA ALA A 196 -17.67 -5.89 -0.64
C ALA A 196 -17.99 -7.12 -1.51
N LYS A 197 -18.76 -6.95 -2.59
CA LYS A 197 -19.12 -8.03 -3.53
C LYS A 197 -17.91 -8.59 -4.29
N GLN A 198 -16.77 -7.91 -4.27
CA GLN A 198 -15.54 -8.30 -4.96
C GLN A 198 -14.48 -8.83 -4.01
N LEU A 199 -14.67 -8.66 -2.70
CA LEU A 199 -13.73 -9.07 -1.67
C LEU A 199 -14.03 -10.51 -1.19
N PRO A 200 -13.06 -11.24 -0.61
CA PRO A 200 -13.31 -12.52 0.01
C PRO A 200 -14.13 -12.32 1.28
N ASN A 201 -14.91 -13.33 1.66
CA ASN A 201 -15.72 -13.28 2.87
C ASN A 201 -16.82 -12.19 2.89
N ALA A 202 -17.50 -12.05 4.01
CA ALA A 202 -18.56 -11.06 4.20
C ALA A 202 -17.97 -9.73 4.72
N TYR A 203 -17.36 -8.95 3.84
CA TYR A 203 -17.00 -7.57 4.20
C TYR A 203 -18.25 -6.72 4.38
N GLU A 204 -18.22 -5.86 5.40
CA GLU A 204 -19.33 -4.97 5.74
C GLU A 204 -18.84 -3.52 5.90
N THR A 205 -19.80 -2.60 5.81
CA THR A 205 -19.54 -1.18 6.08
C THR A 205 -19.20 -0.98 7.55
N ASP A 206 -18.17 -0.19 7.82
CA ASP A 206 -17.67 0.11 9.17
C ASP A 206 -17.45 1.62 9.31
N ASP A 207 -18.09 2.25 10.29
CA ASP A 207 -17.99 3.68 10.58
C ASP A 207 -16.94 4.01 11.66
N THR A 208 -16.22 2.99 12.17
CA THR A 208 -15.27 3.14 13.27
C THR A 208 -13.83 3.45 12.82
N GLY A 209 -13.65 3.93 11.59
CA GLY A 209 -12.34 4.33 11.09
C GLY A 209 -11.78 5.55 11.81
N THR A 210 -10.47 5.55 12.02
CA THR A 210 -9.76 6.68 12.63
C THR A 210 -9.06 7.52 11.56
N PHE A 211 -7.91 7.06 11.10
CA PHE A 211 -7.10 7.69 10.07
C PHE A 211 -6.36 6.61 9.25
N THR A 212 -6.13 6.88 8.01
CA THR A 212 -5.08 6.36 7.12
C THR A 212 -4.88 7.38 6.00
N ASP A 213 -3.90 7.20 5.15
CA ASP A 213 -3.51 8.13 4.07
C ASP A 213 -4.68 8.58 3.18
N THR A 214 -5.64 7.69 2.88
CA THR A 214 -6.80 8.05 2.05
C THR A 214 -7.74 9.07 2.71
N ALA A 215 -7.65 9.29 4.02
CA ALA A 215 -8.38 10.35 4.70
C ALA A 215 -8.00 11.74 4.19
N ASN A 216 -6.73 11.93 3.77
CA ASN A 216 -6.23 13.19 3.24
C ASN A 216 -6.76 13.52 1.83
N TYR A 217 -7.37 12.54 1.14
CA TYR A 217 -7.90 12.73 -0.22
C TYR A 217 -9.40 12.97 -0.28
N THR A 218 -10.12 12.94 0.85
CA THR A 218 -11.60 13.03 0.90
C THR A 218 -12.20 14.31 0.35
N SER A 219 -11.42 15.38 0.22
CA SER A 219 -11.82 16.64 -0.42
C SER A 219 -11.55 16.68 -1.92
N ILE A 220 -10.88 15.65 -2.48
CA ILE A 220 -10.44 15.58 -3.86
C ILE A 220 -11.10 14.39 -4.58
N ILE A 221 -11.17 13.25 -3.88
CA ILE A 221 -11.68 11.97 -4.38
C ILE A 221 -12.98 11.64 -3.67
N GLY A 222 -14.04 11.36 -4.42
CA GLY A 222 -15.38 11.16 -3.88
C GLY A 222 -15.51 9.98 -2.92
N GLU A 223 -14.86 8.85 -3.23
CA GLU A 223 -14.95 7.62 -2.43
C GLU A 223 -13.56 7.24 -1.92
N CYS A 224 -13.32 7.46 -0.61
CA CYS A 224 -12.06 7.11 0.06
C CYS A 224 -12.32 6.09 1.16
N THR A 225 -11.68 4.93 1.11
CA THR A 225 -11.89 3.87 2.10
C THR A 225 -10.59 3.26 2.57
N ASN A 226 -10.69 2.49 3.65
CA ASN A 226 -9.66 1.60 4.16
C ASN A 226 -10.29 0.22 4.39
N ILE A 227 -9.69 -0.86 3.91
CA ILE A 227 -10.23 -2.22 4.04
C ILE A 227 -9.34 -3.11 4.89
N SER A 228 -9.96 -4.05 5.60
CA SER A 228 -9.27 -5.05 6.42
C SER A 228 -8.35 -5.93 5.59
N VAL A 229 -7.13 -6.17 6.08
CA VAL A 229 -6.12 -6.98 5.39
C VAL A 229 -5.61 -8.18 6.22
N GLY A 230 -6.26 -8.47 7.35
CA GLY A 230 -6.04 -9.70 8.11
C GLY A 230 -4.97 -9.62 9.19
N TYR A 231 -4.53 -8.43 9.60
CA TYR A 231 -3.68 -8.29 10.78
C TYR A 231 -4.51 -7.96 12.03
N PHE A 232 -3.95 -8.23 13.20
CA PHE A 232 -4.56 -7.99 14.51
C PHE A 232 -3.54 -7.49 15.51
N ALA A 233 -4.01 -6.78 16.53
CA ALA A 233 -3.21 -6.25 17.62
C ALA A 233 -2.00 -5.42 17.14
N GLN A 234 -2.22 -4.62 16.09
CA GLN A 234 -1.21 -3.74 15.53
C GLN A 234 -0.54 -2.86 16.60
N HIS A 235 0.67 -2.41 16.32
CA HIS A 235 1.46 -1.55 17.21
C HIS A 235 1.87 -2.23 18.53
N THR A 236 1.70 -3.55 18.64
CA THR A 236 2.11 -4.33 19.83
C THR A 236 2.96 -5.55 19.47
N ALA A 237 3.67 -6.09 20.46
CA ALA A 237 4.43 -7.33 20.28
C ALA A 237 3.55 -8.57 20.05
N ASN A 238 2.23 -8.45 20.25
CA ASN A 238 1.24 -9.50 19.97
C ASN A 238 0.65 -9.39 18.57
N GLU A 239 1.14 -8.48 17.75
CA GLU A 239 0.67 -8.30 16.37
C GLU A 239 0.83 -9.60 15.58
N THR A 240 -0.21 -9.93 14.81
CA THR A 240 -0.25 -11.14 13.98
C THR A 240 -0.85 -10.81 12.61
N GLN A 241 -0.51 -11.63 11.60
CA GLN A 241 -1.09 -11.58 10.27
C GLN A 241 -1.64 -12.95 9.87
N SER A 242 -2.90 -13.01 9.45
CA SER A 242 -3.49 -14.21 8.86
C SER A 242 -2.94 -14.45 7.46
N ILE A 243 -2.41 -15.65 7.23
CA ILE A 243 -1.87 -16.09 5.95
C ILE A 243 -3.00 -16.35 4.95
N SER A 244 -4.03 -17.08 5.37
CA SER A 244 -5.16 -17.45 4.52
C SER A 244 -5.89 -16.19 4.04
N HIS A 245 -6.19 -15.25 4.95
CA HIS A 245 -6.86 -14.02 4.57
C HIS A 245 -6.06 -13.17 3.58
N ALA A 246 -4.74 -13.02 3.81
CA ALA A 246 -3.88 -12.28 2.88
C ALA A 246 -3.89 -12.90 1.48
N LEU A 247 -3.85 -14.24 1.37
CA LEU A 247 -3.92 -14.95 0.09
C LEU A 247 -5.29 -14.82 -0.58
N GLU A 248 -6.36 -14.98 0.16
CA GLU A 248 -7.73 -14.85 -0.35
C GLU A 248 -8.01 -13.43 -0.84
N LEU A 249 -7.56 -12.42 -0.08
CA LEU A 249 -7.67 -11.01 -0.49
C LEU A 249 -6.85 -10.75 -1.75
N ARG A 250 -5.59 -11.23 -1.83
CA ARG A 250 -4.79 -11.13 -3.05
C ARG A 250 -5.53 -11.72 -4.24
N ASP A 251 -6.04 -12.95 -4.11
CA ASP A 251 -6.71 -13.63 -5.22
C ASP A 251 -8.00 -12.91 -5.65
N ALA A 252 -8.68 -12.24 -4.73
CA ALA A 252 -9.81 -11.37 -5.04
C ALA A 252 -9.35 -10.12 -5.80
N MET A 253 -8.30 -9.45 -5.33
CA MET A 253 -7.78 -8.23 -5.94
C MET A 253 -7.18 -8.48 -7.34
N LEU A 254 -6.63 -9.67 -7.61
CA LEU A 254 -6.17 -10.03 -8.96
C LEU A 254 -7.32 -10.19 -9.97
N ARG A 255 -8.56 -10.36 -9.49
CA ARG A 255 -9.78 -10.44 -10.31
C ARG A 255 -10.66 -9.20 -10.20
N PHE A 256 -10.15 -8.15 -9.57
CA PHE A 256 -10.88 -6.92 -9.33
C PHE A 256 -11.32 -6.27 -10.64
N ASP A 257 -12.56 -5.76 -10.64
CA ASP A 257 -13.21 -5.13 -11.78
C ASP A 257 -13.78 -3.77 -11.34
N GLU A 258 -13.10 -2.68 -11.68
CA GLU A 258 -13.52 -1.34 -11.27
C GLU A 258 -14.88 -0.94 -11.82
N THR A 259 -15.32 -1.54 -12.95
CA THR A 259 -16.62 -1.22 -13.56
C THR A 259 -17.82 -1.63 -12.69
N LYS A 260 -17.58 -2.47 -11.69
CA LYS A 260 -18.59 -2.90 -10.70
C LYS A 260 -18.68 -1.97 -9.49
N LEU A 261 -17.77 -1.00 -9.38
CA LEU A 261 -17.85 -0.02 -8.30
C LEU A 261 -18.95 1.01 -8.55
N VAL A 262 -19.60 1.42 -7.48
CA VAL A 262 -20.62 2.49 -7.51
C VAL A 262 -20.04 3.74 -6.89
N LYS A 263 -20.02 4.84 -7.65
CA LYS A 263 -19.68 6.16 -7.13
C LYS A 263 -20.96 6.91 -6.76
N SER A 264 -21.13 7.24 -5.50
CA SER A 264 -22.29 8.00 -5.00
C SER A 264 -21.88 9.35 -4.37
N ARG A 265 -20.60 9.58 -4.15
CA ARG A 265 -20.05 10.85 -3.65
C ARG A 265 -19.27 11.57 -4.75
N ASN A 266 -19.30 12.91 -4.70
CA ASN A 266 -18.57 13.81 -5.61
C ASN A 266 -17.36 14.41 -4.91
#